data_399ca0fb72a0bece1998b621c9bf2ddd
#
_entry.id   399ca0fb72a0bece1998b621c9bf2ddd
#
_cell.length_a   1.000
_cell.length_b   1.000
_cell.length_c   1.000
_cell.angle_alpha   90.00
_cell.angle_beta   90.00
_cell.angle_gamma   90.00
#
_symmetry.space_group_name_H-M   'P 1'
#
loop_
_entity.id
_entity.type
_entity.pdbx_description
1 polymer ?
#
loop_
_entity_poly.entity_id
_entity_poly.type
_entity_poly.pdbx_seq_one_letter_code
_entity_poly.pdbx_strand_id
1 'polypeptide(L)'
;MINRAVLVGRLTRDPDLRYTSSGAAVASFTVAVDRPFTNRSGEREADFINCVIWRKAAENFANFTHKGSMVGIDGRIQTRSYENQQGNRVFVTEVVVDNFALLESKAQSEQYRQQHPSSQGNNSARSEEHTSELQSHHDL
;
A
#
# COMPACT_ATOMS: atom_id res chain seq x y z
N MET A 1 -13.91 1.68 -23.61
CA MET A 1 -14.16 1.50 -22.18
C MET A 1 -13.15 2.26 -21.35
N ILE A 2 -13.54 2.67 -20.17
CA ILE A 2 -12.67 3.43 -19.30
C ILE A 2 -12.41 2.62 -18.03
N ASN A 3 -11.13 2.48 -17.66
CA ASN A 3 -10.73 1.80 -16.44
C ASN A 3 -9.56 2.58 -15.86
N ARG A 4 -9.85 3.46 -14.92
CA ARG A 4 -8.85 4.34 -14.36
C ARG A 4 -9.07 4.56 -12.88
N ALA A 5 -8.00 4.50 -12.11
CA ALA A 5 -8.04 4.79 -10.68
C ALA A 5 -6.97 5.81 -10.36
N VAL A 6 -7.36 6.89 -9.69
CA VAL A 6 -6.44 7.94 -9.27
C VAL A 6 -6.62 8.11 -7.77
N LEU A 7 -5.55 7.87 -7.01
CA LEU A 7 -5.61 7.83 -5.56
C LEU A 7 -4.50 8.68 -4.96
N VAL A 8 -4.81 9.32 -3.84
CA VAL A 8 -3.81 10.00 -3.02
C VAL A 8 -3.97 9.46 -1.60
N GLY A 9 -2.88 8.98 -1.02
CA GLY A 9 -2.93 8.44 0.33
C GLY A 9 -1.56 8.10 0.85
N ARG A 10 -1.54 7.46 2.02
CA ARG A 10 -0.29 7.10 2.67
C ARG A 10 -0.11 5.60 2.68
N LEU A 11 1.12 5.16 2.55
CA LEU A 11 1.45 3.74 2.64
C LEU A 11 1.22 3.25 4.07
N THR A 12 0.59 2.10 4.20
CA THR A 12 0.32 1.52 5.51
C THR A 12 1.53 0.77 6.06
N ARG A 13 2.46 0.41 5.19
CA ARG A 13 3.72 -0.24 5.56
C ARG A 13 4.69 -0.08 4.40
N ASP A 14 5.92 -0.55 4.59
CA ASP A 14 6.93 -0.47 3.53
C ASP A 14 6.47 -1.31 2.33
N PRO A 15 6.79 -0.88 1.11
CA PRO A 15 6.47 -1.69 -0.07
C PRO A 15 7.21 -3.02 -0.05
N ASP A 16 6.54 -4.07 -0.51
CA ASP A 16 7.11 -5.41 -0.58
C ASP A 16 7.61 -5.66 -1.99
N LEU A 17 8.91 -5.50 -2.19
CA LEU A 17 9.55 -5.67 -3.50
C LEU A 17 10.00 -7.11 -3.67
N ARG A 18 9.56 -7.72 -4.75
CA ARG A 18 9.93 -9.10 -5.08
C ARG A 18 10.26 -9.19 -6.55
N TYR A 19 10.85 -10.34 -6.92
CA TYR A 19 11.18 -10.63 -8.31
C TYR A 19 10.51 -11.93 -8.70
N THR A 20 9.90 -11.94 -9.88
CA THR A 20 9.27 -13.16 -10.39
C THR A 20 10.32 -14.13 -10.85
N SER A 21 9.90 -15.35 -11.20
CA SER A 21 10.82 -16.37 -11.69
C SER A 21 11.50 -15.94 -12.98
N SER A 22 10.89 -15.05 -13.75
CA SER A 22 11.51 -14.51 -14.97
C SER A 22 12.40 -13.29 -14.69
N GLY A 23 12.50 -12.86 -13.42
CA GLY A 23 13.36 -11.75 -13.06
C GLY A 23 12.70 -10.38 -13.09
N ALA A 24 11.39 -10.31 -13.30
CA ALA A 24 10.70 -9.03 -13.33
C ALA A 24 10.41 -8.54 -11.89
N ALA A 25 10.70 -7.27 -11.64
CA ALA A 25 10.46 -6.68 -10.34
C ALA A 25 8.96 -6.40 -10.17
N VAL A 26 8.43 -6.66 -8.99
CA VAL A 26 7.06 -6.33 -8.64
C VAL A 26 7.03 -5.87 -7.19
N ALA A 27 6.38 -4.75 -6.94
CA ALA A 27 6.19 -4.23 -5.58
C ALA A 27 4.72 -4.20 -5.25
N SER A 28 4.37 -4.73 -4.10
CA SER A 28 3.01 -4.71 -3.58
C SER A 28 2.95 -3.76 -2.40
N PHE A 29 1.88 -2.99 -2.31
CA PHE A 29 1.72 -2.06 -1.22
C PHE A 29 0.25 -1.73 -1.04
N THR A 30 -0.09 -1.15 0.11
CA THR A 30 -1.45 -0.75 0.43
C THR A 30 -1.46 0.73 0.73
N VAL A 31 -2.39 1.44 0.12
CA VAL A 31 -2.55 2.88 0.31
C VAL A 31 -3.81 3.12 1.12
N ALA A 32 -3.67 3.89 2.20
CA ALA A 32 -4.80 4.32 3.00
C ALA A 32 -5.30 5.65 2.45
N VAL A 33 -6.51 5.64 1.93
CA VAL A 33 -7.13 6.83 1.32
C VAL A 33 -8.23 7.30 2.25
N ASP A 34 -8.06 8.49 2.80
CA ASP A 34 -9.04 9.05 3.73
C ASP A 34 -10.33 9.39 3.01
N ARG A 35 -11.45 9.06 3.64
CA ARG A 35 -12.74 9.50 3.12
C ARG A 35 -12.93 10.97 3.39
N PRO A 36 -13.70 11.68 2.54
CA PRO A 36 -13.81 13.14 2.67
C PRO A 36 -14.65 13.59 3.86
N PHE A 37 -15.36 12.69 4.53
CA PHE A 37 -16.20 13.07 5.66
C PHE A 37 -16.02 12.08 6.80
N THR A 38 -16.39 12.51 8.02
CA THR A 38 -16.30 11.67 9.20
C THR A 38 -17.52 10.79 9.34
N ASN A 39 -17.39 9.71 10.12
CA ASN A 39 -18.53 8.85 10.42
C ASN A 39 -19.37 9.46 11.56
N ARG A 40 -20.39 8.73 12.00
CA ARG A 40 -21.29 9.21 13.03
C ARG A 40 -20.61 9.49 14.36
N SER A 41 -19.52 8.78 14.64
CA SER A 41 -18.77 8.99 15.88
C SER A 41 -17.81 10.17 15.78
N GLY A 42 -17.75 10.87 14.66
CA GLY A 42 -16.81 11.96 14.46
C GLY A 42 -15.43 11.52 14.02
N GLU A 43 -15.25 10.25 13.74
CA GLU A 43 -13.97 9.71 13.31
C GLU A 43 -13.89 9.66 11.79
N ARG A 44 -12.71 9.94 11.27
CA ARG A 44 -12.47 9.84 9.83
C ARG A 44 -12.10 8.40 9.49
N GLU A 45 -12.77 7.88 8.48
CA GLU A 45 -12.50 6.53 8.00
C GLU A 45 -11.60 6.59 6.78
N ALA A 46 -10.90 5.50 6.53
CA ALA A 46 -10.04 5.37 5.38
C ALA A 46 -10.36 4.07 4.65
N ASP A 47 -10.16 4.11 3.34
CA ASP A 47 -10.24 2.92 2.52
C ASP A 47 -8.83 2.43 2.25
N PHE A 48 -8.63 1.13 2.36
CA PHE A 48 -7.32 0.50 2.17
C PHE A 48 -7.30 -0.18 0.82
N ILE A 49 -6.48 0.33 -0.08
CA ILE A 49 -6.47 -0.12 -1.48
C ILE A 49 -5.17 -0.84 -1.76
N ASN A 50 -5.28 -2.09 -2.18
CA ASN A 50 -4.12 -2.88 -2.58
C ASN A 50 -3.67 -2.45 -3.95
N CYS A 51 -2.36 -2.24 -4.09
CA CYS A 51 -1.76 -1.78 -5.34
C CYS A 51 -0.57 -2.65 -5.68
N VAL A 52 -0.27 -2.72 -6.96
CA VAL A 52 0.89 -3.44 -7.45
C VAL A 52 1.54 -2.61 -8.56
N ILE A 53 2.86 -2.57 -8.56
CA ILE A 53 3.63 -1.82 -9.54
C ILE A 53 4.74 -2.72 -10.04
N TRP A 54 5.08 -2.62 -11.32
CA TRP A 54 5.95 -3.58 -12.00
C TRP A 54 7.21 -2.95 -12.55
N ARG A 55 8.26 -3.77 -12.66
CA ARG A 55 9.48 -3.50 -13.41
C ARG A 55 10.28 -2.36 -12.80
N LYS A 56 10.88 -1.50 -13.62
CA LYS A 56 11.74 -0.44 -13.11
C LYS A 56 11.01 0.50 -12.16
N ALA A 57 9.75 0.77 -12.45
CA ALA A 57 8.94 1.61 -11.57
C ALA A 57 8.79 0.97 -10.19
N ALA A 58 8.72 -0.36 -10.11
CA ALA A 58 8.64 -1.05 -8.83
C ALA A 58 9.89 -0.83 -7.99
N GLU A 59 11.06 -0.93 -8.63
CA GLU A 59 12.32 -0.70 -7.94
C GLU A 59 12.43 0.73 -7.45
N ASN A 60 12.06 1.69 -8.30
CA ASN A 60 12.09 3.10 -7.91
C ASN A 60 11.12 3.38 -6.78
N PHE A 61 9.91 2.83 -6.86
CA PHE A 61 8.91 3.03 -5.82
C PHE A 61 9.40 2.50 -4.48
N ALA A 62 9.96 1.29 -4.48
CA ALA A 62 10.44 0.68 -3.25
C ALA A 62 11.63 1.43 -2.67
N ASN A 63 12.46 2.04 -3.54
CA ASN A 63 13.62 2.80 -3.07
C ASN A 63 13.24 4.13 -2.42
N PHE A 64 12.17 4.76 -2.88
CA PHE A 64 11.86 6.13 -2.48
C PHE A 64 10.67 6.24 -1.53
N THR A 65 10.02 5.13 -1.18
CA THR A 65 8.87 5.18 -0.28
C THR A 65 9.06 4.25 0.90
N HIS A 66 8.29 4.52 1.95
CA HIS A 66 8.29 3.71 3.16
C HIS A 66 6.94 3.87 3.84
N LYS A 67 6.74 3.17 4.93
CA LYS A 67 5.51 3.31 5.71
C LYS A 67 5.27 4.77 6.03
N GLY A 68 4.07 5.23 5.75
CA GLY A 68 3.67 6.62 6.01
C GLY A 68 3.91 7.58 4.87
N SER A 69 4.64 7.18 3.82
CA SER A 69 4.86 8.07 2.67
C SER A 69 3.54 8.45 2.02
N MET A 70 3.40 9.72 1.67
CA MET A 70 2.23 10.18 0.93
C MET A 70 2.53 10.10 -0.56
N VAL A 71 1.68 9.39 -1.28
CA VAL A 71 1.90 9.13 -2.70
C VAL A 71 0.62 9.39 -3.49
N GLY A 72 0.81 9.75 -4.76
CA GLY A 72 -0.27 9.78 -5.74
C GLY A 72 -0.10 8.59 -6.66
N ILE A 73 -1.20 7.91 -6.93
CA ILE A 73 -1.22 6.69 -7.72
C ILE A 73 -2.17 6.90 -8.88
N ASP A 74 -1.72 6.53 -10.07
CA ASP A 74 -2.51 6.61 -11.29
C ASP A 74 -2.39 5.24 -11.98
N GLY A 75 -3.49 4.53 -12.09
CA GLY A 75 -3.45 3.21 -12.67
C GLY A 75 -4.82 2.71 -13.08
N ARG A 76 -4.96 1.41 -13.15
CA ARG A 76 -6.21 0.77 -13.54
C ARG A 76 -6.56 -0.33 -12.55
N ILE A 77 -7.85 -0.63 -12.45
CA ILE A 77 -8.33 -1.69 -11.57
C ILE A 77 -8.20 -3.02 -12.30
N GLN A 78 -7.69 -4.01 -11.60
CA GLN A 78 -7.52 -5.36 -12.13
C GLN A 78 -8.02 -6.36 -11.10
N THR A 79 -8.66 -7.40 -11.58
CA THR A 79 -9.05 -8.51 -10.71
C THR A 79 -8.32 -9.76 -11.17
N ARG A 80 -8.05 -10.63 -10.21
CA ARG A 80 -7.43 -11.92 -10.48
C ARG A 80 -7.90 -12.91 -9.42
N SER A 81 -7.64 -14.18 -9.66
CA SER A 81 -7.99 -15.19 -8.68
C SER A 81 -6.87 -16.22 -8.60
N TYR A 82 -6.80 -16.87 -7.45
CA TYR A 82 -5.86 -17.96 -7.24
C TYR A 82 -6.47 -18.94 -6.25
N GLU A 83 -5.93 -20.15 -6.23
CA GLU A 83 -6.32 -21.14 -5.25
C GLU A 83 -5.39 -21.04 -4.05
N ASN A 84 -5.99 -20.99 -2.84
CA ASN A 84 -5.16 -20.98 -1.63
C ASN A 84 -4.82 -22.42 -1.25
N GLN A 85 -4.11 -22.57 -0.13
CA GLN A 85 -3.63 -23.88 0.31
C GLN A 85 -4.77 -24.83 0.68
N GLN A 86 -5.94 -24.28 0.97
CA GLN A 86 -7.11 -25.08 1.33
C GLN A 86 -7.94 -25.48 0.12
N GLY A 87 -7.50 -25.09 -1.08
CA GLY A 87 -8.21 -25.41 -2.31
C GLY A 87 -9.34 -24.46 -2.65
N ASN A 88 -9.51 -23.40 -1.88
CA ASN A 88 -10.55 -22.41 -2.15
C ASN A 88 -10.04 -21.36 -3.11
N ARG A 89 -10.93 -20.86 -3.98
CA ARG A 89 -10.58 -19.80 -4.91
C ARG A 89 -10.71 -18.47 -4.23
N VAL A 90 -9.64 -17.69 -4.30
CA VAL A 90 -9.58 -16.36 -3.70
C VAL A 90 -9.56 -15.32 -4.81
N PHE A 91 -10.43 -14.32 -4.71
CA PHE A 91 -10.51 -13.23 -5.68
C PHE A 91 -9.86 -11.99 -5.10
N VAL A 92 -9.03 -11.32 -5.91
CA VAL A 92 -8.30 -10.14 -5.51
C VAL A 92 -8.63 -9.01 -6.46
N THR A 93 -8.96 -7.84 -5.91
CA THR A 93 -9.13 -6.61 -6.66
C THR A 93 -8.02 -5.66 -6.25
N GLU A 94 -7.29 -5.16 -7.22
CA GLU A 94 -6.11 -4.33 -6.93
C GLU A 94 -5.96 -3.27 -8.01
N VAL A 95 -5.15 -2.26 -7.74
CA VAL A 95 -4.81 -1.24 -8.72
C VAL A 95 -3.42 -1.56 -9.27
N VAL A 96 -3.34 -1.71 -10.60
CA VAL A 96 -2.05 -1.84 -11.27
C VAL A 96 -1.59 -0.44 -11.62
N VAL A 97 -0.46 -0.04 -11.05
CA VAL A 97 0.01 1.34 -11.12
C VAL A 97 0.73 1.58 -12.42
N ASP A 98 0.31 2.61 -13.16
CA ASP A 98 1.00 3.06 -14.37
C ASP A 98 1.98 4.18 -14.04
N ASN A 99 1.58 5.10 -13.15
CA ASN A 99 2.41 6.21 -12.73
C ASN A 99 2.22 6.49 -11.26
N PHE A 100 3.26 6.98 -10.61
CA PHE A 100 3.14 7.42 -9.23
C PHE A 100 3.88 8.75 -9.05
N ALA A 101 3.50 9.47 -8.01
CA ALA A 101 4.14 10.72 -7.64
C ALA A 101 4.38 10.73 -6.14
N LEU A 102 5.55 11.25 -5.75
CA LEU A 102 5.86 11.45 -4.34
C LEU A 102 5.34 12.84 -3.96
N LEU A 103 4.46 12.89 -2.97
CA LEU A 103 3.75 14.12 -2.64
C LEU A 103 4.29 14.81 -1.40
N GLU A 104 5.40 14.28 -0.84
CA GLU A 104 6.08 14.89 0.29
C GLU A 104 7.56 14.96 0.00
N SER A 105 8.21 16.01 0.55
CA SER A 105 9.66 16.07 0.51
C SER A 105 10.23 15.01 1.44
N LYS A 106 11.52 14.69 1.27
CA LYS A 106 12.18 13.74 2.14
C LYS A 106 12.11 14.19 3.60
N ALA A 107 12.28 15.50 3.84
CA ALA A 107 12.22 16.02 5.21
C ALA A 107 10.83 15.86 5.81
N GLN A 108 9.79 16.12 5.04
CA GLN A 108 8.42 15.96 5.53
C GLN A 108 8.10 14.50 5.83
N SER A 109 8.58 13.61 4.99
CA SER A 109 8.36 12.20 5.16
C SER A 109 9.05 11.68 6.41
N GLU A 110 10.29 12.09 6.64
CA GLU A 110 11.03 11.69 7.83
C GLU A 110 10.40 12.24 9.09
N GLN A 111 9.90 13.48 9.02
CA GLN A 111 9.21 14.08 10.15
C GLN A 111 7.95 13.31 10.50
N TYR A 112 7.19 12.91 9.50
CA TYR A 112 6.01 12.08 9.73
C TYR A 112 6.38 10.76 10.39
N ARG A 113 7.48 10.13 9.95
CA ARG A 113 7.93 8.87 10.56
C ARG A 113 8.27 9.04 12.03
N GLN A 114 8.88 10.15 12.41
CA GLN A 114 9.21 10.39 13.79
C GLN A 114 7.96 10.57 14.65
N GLN A 115 6.92 11.20 14.10
CA GLN A 115 5.67 11.39 14.82
C GLN A 115 4.83 10.11 14.86
N HIS A 116 5.05 9.20 13.91
CA HIS A 116 4.29 7.96 13.82
C HIS A 116 5.26 6.80 13.72
N PRO A 117 6.03 6.52 14.77
CA PRO A 117 7.04 5.47 14.68
C PRO A 117 6.40 4.10 14.49
N SER A 118 7.13 3.25 13.78
CA SER A 118 6.70 1.90 13.55
C SER A 118 6.75 1.12 14.86
N SER A 119 5.71 0.37 15.14
CA SER A 119 5.69 -0.45 16.35
C SER A 119 6.66 -1.61 16.27
N GLN A 120 7.25 -1.86 15.11
CA GLN A 120 8.15 -2.92 14.97
C GLN A 120 9.56 -2.53 15.28
N GLY A 121 9.80 -1.54 15.76
CA GLY A 121 11.15 -1.24 16.06
C GLY A 121 11.91 -2.44 16.37
N ASN A 122 12.14 -3.14 16.41
CA ASN A 122 12.62 -4.17 16.77
C ASN A 122 12.47 -5.31 16.37
N ASN A 123 12.28 -5.39 15.76
CA ASN A 123 12.00 -6.21 15.35
C ASN A 123 12.09 -6.69 14.84
N SER A 124 12.46 -6.94 14.72
CA SER A 124 12.22 -7.23 14.09
C SER A 124 11.73 -7.58 13.73
N ALA A 125 11.63 -7.61 13.69
CA ALA A 125 10.90 -7.81 13.33
C ALA A 125 10.23 -7.66 12.82
N ARG A 126 9.86 -7.86 12.47
CA ARG A 126 9.04 -7.61 11.92
C ARG A 126 8.19 -7.72 11.72
N SER A 127 7.87 -7.68 11.70
CA SER A 127 6.87 -7.82 11.49
C SER A 127 5.92 -7.67 11.32
N GLU A 128 5.52 -7.62 11.45
CA GLU A 128 4.44 -7.75 11.39
C GLU A 128 3.42 -7.44 11.49
N GLU A 129 3.29 -7.16 11.73
CA GLU A 129 2.18 -7.22 11.99
C GLU A 129 1.31 -6.68 11.95
N HIS A 130 1.24 -6.44 12.10
CA HIS A 130 0.12 -6.39 12.20
C HIS A 130 -0.64 -5.94 11.87
N THR A 131 -0.82 -5.74 11.97
CA THR A 131 -1.71 -5.78 11.77
C THR A 131 -2.48 -5.31 11.75
N SER A 132 -2.48 -5.22 11.88
CA SER A 132 -3.36 -5.34 12.04
C SER A 132 -3.99 -4.59 11.99
N GLU A 133 -3.84 -4.40 12.25
CA GLU A 133 -4.52 -4.28 12.42
C GLU A 133 -4.89 -3.72 11.99
N LEU A 134 -4.79 -3.65 11.95
CA LEU A 134 -5.18 -3.74 11.67
C LEU A 134 -5.59 -3.62 11.32
N GLN A 135 -5.67 -3.49 11.27
CA GLN A 135 -6.08 -3.95 11.01
C GLN A 135 -6.51 -3.87 10.91
N SER A 136 -6.54 -3.51 10.96
CA SER A 136 -6.98 -3.98 10.89
C SER A 136 -7.43 -3.67 10.61
N HIS A 137 -7.62 -3.49 10.63
CA HIS A 137 -8.03 -3.81 10.50
C HIS A 137 -8.19 -3.66 10.25
N HIS A 138 -8.28 -3.39 10.29
CA HIS A 138 -8.46 -3.76 10.16
C HIS A 138 -8.35 -3.70 9.91
N ASP A 139 -8.28 -3.39 10.04
CA ASP A 139 -8.16 -3.80 9.95
C ASP A 139 -8.08 -3.63 9.71
N LEU A 140 -8.20 -3.52 9.62
CA LEU A 140 -8.05 -3.97 9.56
C LEU A 140 -7.94 -3.96 9.29
#